data_83b7860b403067f71048788d19314b38
#
_entry.id   83b7860b403067f71048788d19314b38
#
_cell.length_a   1.000
_cell.length_b   1.000
_cell.length_c   1.000
_cell.angle_alpha   90.00
_cell.angle_beta   90.00
_cell.angle_gamma   90.00
#
_symmetry.space_group_name_H-M   'P 1'
#
loop_
_entity.id
_entity.type
_entity.pdbx_description
1 polymer ?
#
loop_
_entity_poly.entity_id
_entity_poly.type
_entity_poly.pdbx_seq_one_letter_code
_entity_poly.pdbx_strand_id
1 'polypeptide(L)'
;MIEPWWKANPEEKASVSAALQRHAPLMRLVEDGDGLAARGPFDVMHDGQLLGRFLIEVHFESETSATAHAIIETGGRIPRELDRHINTNGTCCIGVYGEWELTSADTSFGAFLTGPLRDFFLSQLHFEAHGVWPFDQRAHGLPGMIESYAELLGVGNDEDIVADTLAYLRLEETKGHWHCPCGSGAPLRRCCRARRAALKEKWSLAGVERLWRHYFKLKQALKSDAKEHQFSKA
;
A
#
# COMPACT_ATOMS: atom_id res chain seq x y z
N MET A 1 4.26 19.65 -17.14
CA MET A 1 4.52 18.94 -15.86
C MET A 1 3.35 19.21 -14.95
N ILE A 2 2.82 18.20 -14.26
CA ILE A 2 1.75 18.37 -13.27
C ILE A 2 2.43 18.93 -12.02
N GLU A 3 1.87 20.00 -11.44
CA GLU A 3 2.38 20.58 -10.22
C GLU A 3 2.20 19.58 -9.06
N PRO A 4 3.22 19.33 -8.23
CA PRO A 4 3.11 18.41 -7.09
C PRO A 4 2.05 18.87 -6.10
N TRP A 5 1.29 17.91 -5.49
CA TRP A 5 0.20 18.22 -4.58
C TRP A 5 0.62 19.12 -3.41
N TRP A 6 1.83 18.99 -2.89
CA TRP A 6 2.33 19.81 -1.76
C TRP A 6 2.61 21.27 -2.12
N LYS A 7 2.67 21.59 -3.42
CA LYS A 7 2.68 22.97 -3.93
C LYS A 7 1.27 23.43 -4.28
N ALA A 8 0.48 22.55 -4.90
CA ALA A 8 -0.90 22.84 -5.29
C ALA A 8 -1.87 22.92 -4.11
N ASN A 9 -1.61 22.20 -3.00
CA ASN A 9 -2.46 22.15 -1.81
C ASN A 9 -1.65 22.40 -0.51
N PRO A 10 -1.38 23.65 -0.15
CA PRO A 10 -0.64 24.01 1.07
C PRO A 10 -1.32 23.54 2.36
N GLU A 11 -2.65 23.45 2.39
CA GLU A 11 -3.41 22.98 3.56
C GLU A 11 -3.14 21.51 3.85
N GLU A 12 -3.12 20.69 2.82
CA GLU A 12 -2.78 19.26 2.95
C GLU A 12 -1.34 19.06 3.42
N LYS A 13 -0.39 19.85 2.88
CA LYS A 13 0.99 19.86 3.35
C LYS A 13 1.10 20.26 4.83
N ALA A 14 0.33 21.26 5.26
CA ALA A 14 0.26 21.67 6.65
C ALA A 14 -0.33 20.58 7.55
N SER A 15 -1.33 19.83 7.06
CA SER A 15 -1.90 18.66 7.75
C SER A 15 -0.86 17.56 7.96
N VAL A 16 -0.06 17.25 6.94
CA VAL A 16 1.06 16.29 7.06
C VAL A 16 2.08 16.76 8.09
N SER A 17 2.45 18.04 8.08
CA SER A 17 3.38 18.61 9.06
C SER A 17 2.82 18.52 10.48
N ALA A 18 1.53 18.80 10.67
CA ALA A 18 0.86 18.69 11.97
C ALA A 18 0.79 17.24 12.46
N ALA A 19 0.55 16.29 11.57
CA ALA A 19 0.58 14.86 11.89
C ALA A 19 1.98 14.40 12.34
N LEU A 20 3.05 14.86 11.67
CA LEU A 20 4.42 14.58 12.10
C LEU A 20 4.71 15.16 13.48
N GLN A 21 4.36 16.43 13.71
CA GLN A 21 4.57 17.08 15.02
C GLN A 21 3.87 16.31 16.15
N ARG A 22 2.69 15.75 15.89
CA ARG A 22 1.89 15.05 16.91
C ARG A 22 2.36 13.62 17.13
N HIS A 23 2.68 12.87 16.06
CA HIS A 23 2.86 11.42 16.11
C HIS A 23 4.31 10.96 15.85
N ALA A 24 5.13 11.80 15.23
CA ALA A 24 6.54 11.51 14.93
C ALA A 24 7.40 12.80 15.05
N PRO A 25 7.46 13.44 16.24
CA PRO A 25 8.02 14.79 16.41
C PRO A 25 9.52 14.91 16.09
N LEU A 26 10.23 13.81 15.99
CA LEU A 26 11.64 13.78 15.62
C LEU A 26 11.87 13.74 14.10
N MET A 27 10.82 13.47 13.31
CA MET A 27 10.87 13.54 11.86
C MET A 27 10.66 14.96 11.34
N ARG A 28 11.21 15.26 10.17
CA ARG A 28 11.07 16.55 9.49
C ARG A 28 10.59 16.34 8.07
N LEU A 29 9.68 17.20 7.64
CA LEU A 29 9.24 17.24 6.24
C LEU A 29 10.28 18.03 5.44
N VAL A 30 10.83 17.42 4.40
CA VAL A 30 11.91 17.96 3.57
C VAL A 30 11.50 17.89 2.11
N GLU A 31 11.60 19.01 1.42
CA GLU A 31 11.56 19.07 -0.05
C GLU A 31 12.98 18.91 -0.58
N ASP A 32 13.18 18.00 -1.53
CA ASP A 32 14.47 17.71 -2.16
C ASP A 32 14.26 17.57 -3.67
N GLY A 33 14.66 18.59 -4.42
CA GLY A 33 14.35 18.70 -5.84
C GLY A 33 12.85 18.68 -6.11
N ASP A 34 12.39 17.69 -6.88
CA ASP A 34 10.98 17.49 -7.20
C ASP A 34 10.28 16.50 -6.26
N GLY A 35 10.91 16.14 -5.14
CA GLY A 35 10.40 15.19 -4.16
C GLY A 35 10.00 15.84 -2.84
N LEU A 36 9.09 15.18 -2.11
CA LEU A 36 8.76 15.47 -0.73
C LEU A 36 8.94 14.20 0.11
N ALA A 37 9.65 14.31 1.23
CA ALA A 37 9.82 13.21 2.16
C ALA A 37 9.76 13.68 3.62
N ALA A 38 9.23 12.82 4.51
CA ALA A 38 9.43 12.95 5.94
C ALA A 38 10.65 12.11 6.35
N ARG A 39 11.66 12.72 6.99
CA ARG A 39 12.93 12.08 7.32
C ARG A 39 13.25 12.24 8.80
N GLY A 40 13.81 11.23 9.42
CA GLY A 40 14.34 11.30 10.78
C GLY A 40 14.05 10.08 11.64
N PRO A 41 14.31 10.19 12.96
CA PRO A 41 14.00 9.14 13.91
C PRO A 41 12.49 8.95 14.04
N PHE A 42 12.05 7.70 13.95
CA PHE A 42 10.68 7.27 14.19
C PHE A 42 10.64 6.43 15.47
N ASP A 43 9.93 6.92 16.47
CA ASP A 43 9.76 6.26 17.75
C ASP A 43 8.56 5.30 17.69
N VAL A 44 8.81 4.02 17.96
CA VAL A 44 7.77 3.00 18.06
C VAL A 44 7.22 3.04 19.48
N MET A 45 6.03 3.62 19.62
CA MET A 45 5.34 3.74 20.91
C MET A 45 4.24 2.68 21.04
N HIS A 46 4.10 2.10 22.24
CA HIS A 46 2.99 1.23 22.60
C HIS A 46 2.61 1.50 24.05
N ASP A 47 1.34 1.76 24.31
CA ASP A 47 0.80 2.12 25.63
C ASP A 47 1.62 3.20 26.37
N GLY A 48 2.06 4.21 25.63
CA GLY A 48 2.87 5.32 26.16
C GLY A 48 4.34 4.99 26.43
N GLN A 49 4.79 3.78 26.13
CA GLN A 49 6.18 3.36 26.30
C GLN A 49 6.92 3.38 24.96
N LEU A 50 8.16 3.84 24.98
CA LEU A 50 9.07 3.74 23.84
C LEU A 50 9.65 2.31 23.79
N LEU A 51 9.29 1.55 22.77
CA LEU A 51 9.78 0.21 22.53
C LEU A 51 11.03 0.17 21.66
N GLY A 52 11.18 1.11 20.75
CA GLY A 52 12.33 1.19 19.88
C GLY A 52 12.31 2.42 18.98
N ARG A 53 13.43 2.62 18.27
CA ARG A 53 13.62 3.75 17.36
C ARG A 53 14.27 3.26 16.09
N PHE A 54 13.78 3.76 14.95
CA PHE A 54 14.34 3.53 13.64
C PHE A 54 14.66 4.86 12.95
N LEU A 55 15.66 4.91 12.10
CA LEU A 55 15.89 6.04 11.21
C LEU A 55 15.20 5.73 9.89
N ILE A 56 14.23 6.55 9.50
CA ILE A 56 13.42 6.28 8.33
C ILE A 56 13.21 7.49 7.43
N GLU A 57 12.88 7.20 6.19
CA GLU A 57 12.33 8.15 5.23
C GLU A 57 10.97 7.65 4.74
N VAL A 58 9.99 8.54 4.72
CA VAL A 58 8.67 8.33 4.13
C VAL A 58 8.56 9.26 2.92
N HIS A 59 8.60 8.70 1.72
CA HIS A 59 8.50 9.44 0.47
C HIS A 59 7.05 9.56 0.01
N PHE A 60 6.69 10.70 -0.55
CA PHE A 60 5.35 10.97 -1.08
C PHE A 60 5.34 10.95 -2.61
N GLU A 61 4.26 10.41 -3.20
CA GLU A 61 4.01 10.57 -4.65
C GLU A 61 3.65 12.03 -4.96
N SER A 62 4.12 12.53 -6.12
CA SER A 62 3.85 13.92 -6.53
C SER A 62 2.45 14.12 -7.10
N GLU A 63 1.86 13.08 -7.70
CA GLU A 63 0.64 13.19 -8.51
C GLU A 63 -0.65 12.96 -7.71
N THR A 64 -0.55 12.36 -6.54
CA THR A 64 -1.70 12.02 -5.69
C THR A 64 -1.58 12.77 -4.37
N SER A 65 -2.65 12.83 -3.59
CA SER A 65 -2.65 13.40 -2.24
C SER A 65 -1.54 12.84 -1.33
N ALA A 66 -1.45 13.28 -0.08
CA ALA A 66 -0.45 12.90 0.93
C ALA A 66 -0.37 11.38 1.24
N THR A 67 -0.30 10.58 0.19
CA THR A 67 -0.15 9.12 0.25
C THR A 67 1.32 8.76 0.33
N ALA A 68 1.70 7.99 1.35
CA ALA A 68 3.06 7.47 1.45
C ALA A 68 3.33 6.50 0.29
N HIS A 69 4.36 6.78 -0.50
CA HIS A 69 4.72 5.99 -1.67
C HIS A 69 5.75 4.92 -1.35
N ALA A 70 6.79 5.31 -0.63
CA ALA A 70 7.86 4.41 -0.25
C ALA A 70 8.37 4.75 1.16
N ILE A 71 8.63 3.72 1.94
CA ILE A 71 9.26 3.83 3.25
C ILE A 71 10.60 3.13 3.19
N ILE A 72 11.65 3.81 3.64
CA ILE A 72 13.01 3.30 3.65
C ILE A 72 13.54 3.37 5.07
N GLU A 73 14.04 2.25 5.59
CA GLU A 73 14.81 2.24 6.82
C GLU A 73 16.26 2.58 6.47
N THR A 74 16.75 3.73 6.95
CA THR A 74 18.07 4.29 6.59
C THR A 74 19.13 4.06 7.65
N GLY A 75 18.74 3.58 8.83
CA GLY A 75 19.66 3.32 9.95
C GLY A 75 20.44 2.02 9.83
N GLY A 76 20.07 1.13 8.91
CA GLY A 76 20.71 -0.17 8.72
C GLY A 76 20.40 -1.18 9.83
N ARG A 77 19.37 -0.92 10.64
CA ARG A 77 18.95 -1.82 11.71
C ARG A 77 18.26 -3.06 11.18
N ILE A 78 17.46 -2.92 10.10
CA ILE A 78 16.77 -4.04 9.48
C ILE A 78 17.62 -4.55 8.31
N PRO A 79 18.01 -5.85 8.29
CA PRO A 79 18.66 -6.46 7.15
C PRO A 79 17.82 -6.31 5.86
N ARG A 80 18.49 -6.06 4.72
CA ARG A 80 17.82 -5.94 3.41
C ARG A 80 17.51 -7.33 2.83
N GLU A 81 16.53 -7.97 3.42
CA GLU A 81 16.10 -9.33 3.10
C GLU A 81 14.58 -9.38 2.96
N LEU A 82 14.07 -10.18 2.01
CA LEU A 82 12.63 -10.33 1.82
C LEU A 82 11.94 -10.91 3.05
N ASP A 83 12.60 -11.83 3.75
CA ASP A 83 12.10 -12.41 5.01
C ASP A 83 12.00 -11.39 6.15
N ARG A 84 12.68 -10.24 6.00
CA ARG A 84 12.56 -9.09 6.90
C ARG A 84 11.63 -8.01 6.34
N HIS A 85 10.79 -8.35 5.37
CA HIS A 85 9.87 -7.42 4.70
C HIS A 85 10.55 -6.16 4.15
N ILE A 86 11.79 -6.32 3.66
CA ILE A 86 12.49 -5.28 2.90
C ILE A 86 12.60 -5.76 1.45
N ASN A 87 12.00 -5.00 0.54
CA ASN A 87 12.04 -5.27 -0.88
C ASN A 87 13.47 -5.14 -1.45
N THR A 88 13.72 -5.73 -2.61
CA THR A 88 15.04 -5.68 -3.27
C THR A 88 15.52 -4.26 -3.57
N ASN A 89 14.61 -3.30 -3.74
CA ASN A 89 14.90 -1.88 -3.91
C ASN A 89 15.15 -1.13 -2.59
N GLY A 90 15.12 -1.82 -1.44
CA GLY A 90 15.34 -1.25 -0.10
C GLY A 90 14.11 -0.64 0.56
N THR A 91 12.94 -0.69 -0.09
CA THR A 91 11.69 -0.20 0.53
C THR A 91 11.11 -1.21 1.51
N CYS A 92 10.50 -0.72 2.59
CA CYS A 92 9.77 -1.54 3.55
C CYS A 92 8.45 -2.05 2.94
N CYS A 93 8.17 -3.33 3.07
CA CYS A 93 6.89 -3.94 2.71
C CYS A 93 5.93 -3.85 3.92
N ILE A 94 5.25 -2.72 4.06
CA ILE A 94 4.33 -2.44 5.18
C ILE A 94 2.93 -3.04 5.01
N GLY A 95 2.78 -4.01 4.12
CA GLY A 95 1.49 -4.60 3.76
C GLY A 95 0.88 -3.96 2.50
N VAL A 96 -0.36 -4.32 2.22
CA VAL A 96 -1.09 -3.81 1.05
C VAL A 96 -1.78 -2.49 1.41
N TYR A 97 -1.11 -1.37 1.10
CA TYR A 97 -1.61 -0.03 1.43
C TYR A 97 -3.06 0.22 0.97
N GLY A 98 -3.41 -0.24 -0.24
CA GLY A 98 -4.77 -0.11 -0.76
C GLY A 98 -5.83 -0.89 0.04
N GLU A 99 -5.45 -2.03 0.65
CA GLU A 99 -6.32 -2.76 1.57
C GLU A 99 -6.62 -1.91 2.80
N TRP A 100 -5.58 -1.38 3.44
CA TRP A 100 -5.73 -0.51 4.60
C TRP A 100 -6.59 0.71 4.27
N GLU A 101 -6.33 1.38 3.15
CA GLU A 101 -7.05 2.58 2.73
C GLU A 101 -8.55 2.33 2.50
N LEU A 102 -8.92 1.15 1.98
CA LEU A 102 -10.32 0.79 1.75
C LEU A 102 -11.05 0.26 2.99
N THR A 103 -10.32 -0.26 3.97
CA THR A 103 -10.90 -0.88 5.16
C THR A 103 -10.90 0.03 6.38
N SER A 104 -10.06 1.06 6.39
CA SER A 104 -9.93 1.99 7.51
C SER A 104 -10.96 3.11 7.47
N ALA A 105 -11.46 3.48 8.64
CA ALA A 105 -12.37 4.62 8.79
C ALA A 105 -11.62 5.97 8.67
N ASP A 106 -10.33 6.00 9.04
CA ASP A 106 -9.45 7.16 8.93
C ASP A 106 -8.22 6.76 8.10
N THR A 107 -8.01 7.45 6.98
CA THR A 107 -6.89 7.25 6.07
C THR A 107 -5.95 8.45 6.05
N SER A 108 -6.04 9.33 7.05
CA SER A 108 -5.13 10.46 7.22
C SER A 108 -3.69 9.99 7.38
N PHE A 109 -2.73 10.87 7.09
CA PHE A 109 -1.32 10.57 7.32
C PHE A 109 -1.02 10.30 8.81
N GLY A 110 -1.75 10.93 9.74
CA GLY A 110 -1.67 10.64 11.16
C GLY A 110 -2.09 9.19 11.49
N ALA A 111 -3.20 8.73 10.92
CA ALA A 111 -3.65 7.34 11.07
C ALA A 111 -2.65 6.35 10.44
N PHE A 112 -2.03 6.70 9.31
CA PHE A 112 -0.96 5.91 8.72
C PHE A 112 0.25 5.78 9.64
N LEU A 113 0.72 6.87 10.27
CA LEU A 113 1.84 6.86 11.20
C LEU A 113 1.58 5.99 12.43
N THR A 114 0.36 6.06 12.98
CA THR A 114 -0.03 5.37 14.22
C THR A 114 -0.60 3.96 14.01
N GLY A 115 -0.90 3.59 12.79
CA GLY A 115 -1.36 2.27 12.36
C GLY A 115 -0.28 1.55 11.55
N PRO A 116 -0.42 1.45 10.22
CA PRO A 116 0.43 0.60 9.38
C PRO A 116 1.92 0.80 9.57
N LEU A 117 2.38 2.05 9.66
CA LEU A 117 3.81 2.34 9.82
C LEU A 117 4.32 1.87 11.18
N ARG A 118 3.60 2.25 12.26
CA ARG A 118 3.96 1.79 13.61
C ARG A 118 3.94 0.26 13.71
N ASP A 119 2.90 -0.38 13.18
CA ASP A 119 2.69 -1.81 13.29
C ASP A 119 3.77 -2.61 12.54
N PHE A 120 4.25 -2.09 11.41
CA PHE A 120 5.41 -2.65 10.72
C PHE A 120 6.66 -2.64 11.61
N PHE A 121 7.02 -1.50 12.19
CA PHE A 121 8.22 -1.40 13.03
C PHE A 121 8.06 -2.12 14.37
N LEU A 122 6.86 -2.16 14.93
CA LEU A 122 6.56 -2.97 16.12
C LEU A 122 6.79 -4.47 15.84
N SER A 123 6.36 -4.92 14.66
CA SER A 123 6.59 -6.31 14.22
C SER A 123 8.07 -6.62 13.99
N GLN A 124 8.86 -5.65 13.50
CA GLN A 124 10.32 -5.79 13.43
C GLN A 124 10.95 -5.95 14.80
N LEU A 125 10.53 -5.17 15.80
CA LEU A 125 11.00 -5.31 17.19
C LEU A 125 10.62 -6.67 17.78
N HIS A 126 9.42 -7.15 17.49
CA HIS A 126 8.99 -8.48 17.92
C HIS A 126 9.88 -9.58 17.29
N PHE A 127 10.13 -9.48 15.98
CA PHE A 127 11.00 -10.43 15.29
C PHE A 127 12.44 -10.38 15.82
N GLU A 128 12.99 -9.19 16.08
CA GLU A 128 14.31 -9.05 16.70
C GLU A 128 14.41 -9.75 18.07
N ALA A 129 13.34 -9.69 18.87
CA ALA A 129 13.31 -10.26 20.20
C ALA A 129 13.05 -11.78 20.20
N HIS A 130 12.27 -12.30 19.27
CA HIS A 130 11.72 -13.66 19.32
C HIS A 130 12.11 -14.54 18.12
N GLY A 131 12.62 -13.98 17.03
CA GLY A 131 12.97 -14.71 15.79
C GLY A 131 11.78 -15.19 14.98
N VAL A 132 10.56 -14.77 15.32
CA VAL A 132 9.30 -15.13 14.66
C VAL A 132 8.44 -13.90 14.46
N TRP A 133 7.62 -13.91 13.40
CA TRP A 133 6.65 -12.84 13.14
C TRP A 133 5.42 -12.99 14.04
N PRO A 134 4.79 -11.89 14.49
CA PRO A 134 3.61 -11.92 15.37
C PRO A 134 2.30 -12.24 14.61
N PHE A 135 2.35 -12.47 13.31
CA PHE A 135 1.20 -12.73 12.45
C PHE A 135 1.57 -13.71 11.33
N ASP A 136 0.55 -14.29 10.71
CA ASP A 136 0.71 -15.13 9.52
C ASP A 136 1.19 -14.28 8.34
N GLN A 137 2.23 -14.76 7.65
CA GLN A 137 2.81 -14.05 6.52
C GLN A 137 2.04 -14.36 5.24
N ARG A 138 1.71 -13.31 4.50
CA ARG A 138 1.29 -13.43 3.09
C ARG A 138 2.51 -13.57 2.19
N ALA A 139 2.31 -14.08 0.99
CA ALA A 139 3.34 -14.07 -0.03
C ALA A 139 3.83 -12.63 -0.32
N HIS A 140 5.10 -12.48 -0.72
CA HIS A 140 5.65 -11.18 -1.07
C HIS A 140 5.28 -10.77 -2.51
N GLY A 141 5.23 -9.47 -2.75
CA GLY A 141 5.03 -8.89 -4.08
C GLY A 141 3.63 -9.14 -4.67
N LEU A 142 3.58 -9.41 -5.97
CA LEU A 142 2.30 -9.60 -6.68
C LEU A 142 1.44 -10.73 -6.12
N PRO A 143 1.96 -11.93 -5.81
CA PRO A 143 1.15 -12.99 -5.22
C PRO A 143 0.44 -12.56 -3.93
N GLY A 144 1.13 -11.94 -2.97
CA GLY A 144 0.51 -11.48 -1.73
C GLY A 144 -0.50 -10.35 -1.92
N MET A 145 -0.28 -9.48 -2.92
CA MET A 145 -1.26 -8.48 -3.29
C MET A 145 -2.51 -9.12 -3.90
N ILE A 146 -2.37 -10.14 -4.74
CA ILE A 146 -3.51 -10.88 -5.31
C ILE A 146 -4.30 -11.58 -4.21
N GLU A 147 -3.64 -12.21 -3.24
CA GLU A 147 -4.29 -12.79 -2.05
C GLU A 147 -5.14 -11.75 -1.31
N SER A 148 -4.54 -10.60 -0.98
CA SER A 148 -5.23 -9.50 -0.31
C SER A 148 -6.43 -9.00 -1.10
N TYR A 149 -6.26 -8.77 -2.40
CA TYR A 149 -7.35 -8.27 -3.25
C TYR A 149 -8.44 -9.31 -3.46
N ALA A 150 -8.10 -10.59 -3.58
CA ALA A 150 -9.07 -11.68 -3.66
C ALA A 150 -9.97 -11.73 -2.41
N GLU A 151 -9.38 -11.60 -1.22
CA GLU A 151 -10.11 -11.51 0.05
C GLU A 151 -11.02 -10.28 0.10
N LEU A 152 -10.50 -9.08 -0.21
CA LEU A 152 -11.27 -7.83 -0.25
C LEU A 152 -12.47 -7.90 -1.19
N LEU A 153 -12.24 -8.46 -2.39
CA LEU A 153 -13.26 -8.60 -3.42
C LEU A 153 -14.19 -9.79 -3.19
N GLY A 154 -13.80 -10.72 -2.32
CA GLY A 154 -14.51 -11.97 -2.04
C GLY A 154 -14.58 -12.87 -3.27
N VAL A 155 -13.48 -13.02 -4.01
CA VAL A 155 -13.33 -13.84 -5.21
C VAL A 155 -12.22 -14.87 -5.03
N GLY A 156 -12.02 -15.74 -6.03
CA GLY A 156 -10.90 -16.70 -6.03
C GLY A 156 -9.54 -16.01 -6.06
N ASN A 157 -8.55 -16.63 -5.43
CA ASN A 157 -7.15 -16.17 -5.45
C ASN A 157 -6.50 -16.52 -6.81
N ASP A 158 -6.89 -15.74 -7.81
CA ASP A 158 -6.44 -15.87 -9.21
C ASP A 158 -6.25 -14.47 -9.79
N GLU A 159 -5.13 -14.23 -10.44
CA GLU A 159 -4.75 -12.90 -10.94
C GLU A 159 -5.76 -12.35 -11.94
N ASP A 160 -6.21 -13.17 -12.88
CA ASP A 160 -7.14 -12.71 -13.92
C ASP A 160 -8.53 -12.43 -13.33
N ILE A 161 -8.98 -13.26 -12.39
CA ILE A 161 -10.24 -13.04 -11.67
C ILE A 161 -10.20 -11.73 -10.86
N VAL A 162 -9.11 -11.46 -10.15
CA VAL A 162 -8.92 -10.23 -9.37
C VAL A 162 -8.88 -9.03 -10.31
N ALA A 163 -8.08 -9.07 -11.37
CA ALA A 163 -7.97 -8.00 -12.36
C ALA A 163 -9.32 -7.69 -13.04
N ASP A 164 -10.03 -8.72 -13.51
CA ASP A 164 -11.33 -8.57 -14.15
C ASP A 164 -12.37 -8.00 -13.18
N THR A 165 -12.35 -8.44 -11.91
CA THR A 165 -13.27 -7.93 -10.90
C THR A 165 -13.00 -6.45 -10.60
N LEU A 166 -11.74 -6.04 -10.47
CA LEU A 166 -11.37 -4.62 -10.34
C LEU A 166 -11.79 -3.81 -11.56
N ALA A 167 -11.56 -4.32 -12.78
CA ALA A 167 -11.99 -3.67 -14.01
C ALA A 167 -13.51 -3.44 -14.03
N TYR A 168 -14.30 -4.43 -13.63
CA TYR A 168 -15.75 -4.31 -13.54
C TYR A 168 -16.21 -3.31 -12.45
N LEU A 169 -15.49 -3.19 -11.34
CA LEU A 169 -15.80 -2.18 -10.31
C LEU A 169 -15.57 -0.75 -10.79
N ARG A 170 -14.61 -0.53 -11.69
CA ARG A 170 -14.31 0.79 -12.27
C ARG A 170 -15.39 1.26 -13.25
N LEU A 171 -16.11 0.35 -13.89
CA LEU A 171 -17.17 0.71 -14.81
C LEU A 171 -18.34 1.35 -14.05
N GLU A 172 -18.85 2.46 -14.57
CA GLU A 172 -20.05 3.11 -14.03
C GLU A 172 -21.23 2.15 -14.09
N GLU A 173 -21.48 1.57 -15.26
CA GLU A 173 -22.54 0.58 -15.50
C GLU A 173 -22.01 -0.74 -16.03
N THR A 174 -22.71 -1.82 -15.71
CA THR A 174 -22.47 -3.16 -16.28
C THR A 174 -23.78 -3.79 -16.72
N LYS A 175 -23.75 -4.51 -17.85
CA LYS A 175 -24.93 -5.20 -18.35
C LYS A 175 -25.07 -6.57 -17.68
N GLY A 176 -26.27 -6.88 -17.21
CA GLY A 176 -26.52 -8.11 -16.43
C GLY A 176 -26.27 -9.41 -17.20
N HIS A 177 -26.23 -9.37 -18.54
CA HIS A 177 -25.93 -10.54 -19.39
C HIS A 177 -24.42 -10.75 -19.64
N TRP A 178 -23.57 -9.81 -19.25
CA TRP A 178 -22.12 -9.99 -19.37
C TRP A 178 -21.65 -11.17 -18.53
N HIS A 179 -20.56 -11.81 -18.93
CA HIS A 179 -19.92 -12.85 -18.13
C HIS A 179 -19.50 -12.29 -16.78
N CYS A 180 -19.67 -13.11 -15.73
CA CYS A 180 -19.22 -12.69 -14.40
C CYS A 180 -17.71 -12.71 -14.31
N PRO A 181 -17.04 -11.65 -13.81
CA PRO A 181 -15.60 -11.58 -13.70
C PRO A 181 -15.01 -12.60 -12.71
N CYS A 182 -15.83 -13.23 -11.85
CA CYS A 182 -15.36 -14.23 -10.89
C CYS A 182 -15.02 -15.60 -11.50
N GLY A 183 -15.05 -15.74 -12.82
CA GLY A 183 -14.68 -16.99 -13.51
C GLY A 183 -15.76 -18.10 -13.47
N SER A 184 -16.95 -17.83 -12.90
CA SER A 184 -18.01 -18.84 -12.77
C SER A 184 -18.66 -19.27 -14.08
N GLY A 185 -18.42 -18.57 -15.20
CA GLY A 185 -19.10 -18.77 -16.48
C GLY A 185 -20.55 -18.30 -16.50
N ALA A 186 -21.13 -17.92 -15.36
CA ALA A 186 -22.50 -17.45 -15.28
C ALA A 186 -22.63 -15.96 -15.69
N PRO A 187 -23.80 -15.51 -16.16
CA PRO A 187 -24.02 -14.08 -16.39
C PRO A 187 -24.03 -13.30 -15.06
N LEU A 188 -23.50 -12.07 -15.09
CA LEU A 188 -23.32 -11.19 -13.91
C LEU A 188 -24.61 -11.07 -13.05
N ARG A 189 -25.79 -10.94 -13.69
CA ARG A 189 -27.08 -10.83 -12.99
C ARG A 189 -27.44 -12.03 -12.12
N ARG A 190 -26.87 -13.22 -12.40
CA ARG A 190 -27.13 -14.46 -11.66
C ARG A 190 -25.95 -14.85 -10.75
N CYS A 191 -24.91 -14.02 -10.68
CA CYS A 191 -23.70 -14.29 -9.91
C CYS A 191 -23.31 -13.08 -9.03
N CYS A 192 -22.31 -12.32 -9.39
CA CYS A 192 -21.71 -11.31 -8.51
C CYS A 192 -22.36 -9.91 -8.58
N ARG A 193 -23.55 -9.74 -9.20
CA ARG A 193 -24.20 -8.42 -9.31
C ARG A 193 -24.43 -7.76 -7.95
N ALA A 194 -24.96 -8.51 -6.99
CA ALA A 194 -25.25 -7.99 -5.65
C ALA A 194 -23.94 -7.63 -4.91
N ARG A 195 -22.93 -8.49 -4.99
CA ARG A 195 -21.60 -8.22 -4.40
C ARG A 195 -20.98 -6.97 -5.00
N ARG A 196 -20.97 -6.84 -6.34
CA ARG A 196 -20.47 -5.63 -7.02
C ARG A 196 -21.18 -4.37 -6.52
N ALA A 197 -22.50 -4.40 -6.40
CA ALA A 197 -23.27 -3.27 -5.88
C ALA A 197 -22.84 -2.90 -4.46
N ALA A 198 -22.71 -3.88 -3.56
CA ALA A 198 -22.27 -3.67 -2.19
C ALA A 198 -20.84 -3.11 -2.11
N LEU A 199 -19.92 -3.59 -2.95
CA LEU A 199 -18.56 -3.05 -3.00
C LEU A 199 -18.54 -1.60 -3.52
N LYS A 200 -19.35 -1.26 -4.53
CA LYS A 200 -19.48 0.11 -5.04
C LYS A 200 -20.16 1.07 -4.05
N GLU A 201 -21.01 0.58 -3.19
CA GLU A 201 -21.59 1.35 -2.09
C GLU A 201 -20.57 1.60 -0.98
N LYS A 202 -19.74 0.59 -0.68
CA LYS A 202 -18.73 0.66 0.37
C LYS A 202 -17.47 1.47 -0.04
N TRP A 203 -17.05 1.39 -1.30
CA TRP A 203 -15.80 1.94 -1.79
C TRP A 203 -16.00 3.04 -2.80
N SER A 204 -15.24 4.13 -2.67
CA SER A 204 -15.22 5.18 -3.67
C SER A 204 -14.56 4.70 -4.97
N LEU A 205 -14.99 5.26 -6.10
CA LEU A 205 -14.36 4.98 -7.39
C LEU A 205 -12.85 5.32 -7.36
N ALA A 206 -12.48 6.40 -6.68
CA ALA A 206 -11.07 6.78 -6.52
C ALA A 206 -10.26 5.72 -5.77
N GLY A 207 -10.82 5.08 -4.73
CA GLY A 207 -10.20 3.97 -4.03
C GLY A 207 -9.97 2.76 -4.94
N VAL A 208 -11.01 2.37 -5.70
CA VAL A 208 -10.90 1.26 -6.69
C VAL A 208 -9.86 1.57 -7.77
N GLU A 209 -9.80 2.82 -8.25
CA GLU A 209 -8.79 3.26 -9.22
C GLU A 209 -7.36 3.20 -8.66
N ARG A 210 -7.16 3.46 -7.37
CA ARG A 210 -5.86 3.31 -6.72
C ARG A 210 -5.42 1.85 -6.63
N LEU A 211 -6.32 0.93 -6.24
CA LEU A 211 -6.05 -0.51 -6.27
C LEU A 211 -5.64 -0.97 -7.67
N TRP A 212 -6.40 -0.55 -8.67
CA TRP A 212 -6.14 -0.88 -10.07
C TRP A 212 -4.76 -0.38 -10.54
N ARG A 213 -4.42 0.88 -10.26
CA ARG A 213 -3.12 1.45 -10.59
C ARG A 213 -1.97 0.74 -9.88
N HIS A 214 -2.15 0.39 -8.60
CA HIS A 214 -1.14 -0.33 -7.83
C HIS A 214 -0.89 -1.73 -8.44
N TYR A 215 -1.95 -2.47 -8.76
CA TYR A 215 -1.85 -3.74 -9.46
C TYR A 215 -1.05 -3.63 -10.76
N PHE A 216 -1.38 -2.66 -11.60
CA PHE A 216 -0.69 -2.47 -12.87
C PHE A 216 0.78 -2.06 -12.72
N LYS A 217 1.09 -1.16 -11.80
CA LYS A 217 2.48 -0.75 -11.51
C LYS A 217 3.32 -1.96 -11.10
N LEU A 218 2.83 -2.78 -10.19
CA LEU A 218 3.55 -3.96 -9.72
C LEU A 218 3.72 -5.02 -10.82
N LYS A 219 2.67 -5.26 -11.60
CA LYS A 219 2.72 -6.18 -12.75
C LYS A 219 3.71 -5.71 -13.83
N GLN A 220 3.82 -4.41 -14.08
CA GLN A 220 4.79 -3.84 -15.03
C GLN A 220 6.22 -3.94 -14.51
N ALA A 221 6.46 -3.65 -13.23
CA ALA A 221 7.77 -3.78 -12.61
C ALA A 221 8.32 -5.20 -12.75
N LEU A 222 7.51 -6.22 -12.44
CA LEU A 222 7.91 -7.62 -12.60
C LEU A 222 8.21 -8.02 -14.04
N LYS A 223 7.52 -7.41 -15.03
CA LYS A 223 7.80 -7.66 -16.45
C LYS A 223 9.11 -7.02 -16.91
N SER A 224 9.49 -5.85 -16.37
CA SER A 224 10.77 -5.22 -16.68
C SER A 224 11.93 -5.98 -16.07
N ASP A 225 11.83 -6.39 -14.80
CA ASP A 225 12.86 -7.18 -14.13
C ASP A 225 13.10 -8.53 -14.83
N ALA A 226 12.03 -9.18 -15.30
CA ALA A 226 12.14 -10.44 -16.05
C ALA A 226 12.85 -10.27 -17.41
N LYS A 227 12.66 -9.11 -18.07
CA LYS A 227 13.36 -8.79 -19.33
C LYS A 227 14.84 -8.50 -19.10
N GLU A 228 15.19 -7.71 -18.09
CA GLU A 228 16.58 -7.39 -17.76
C GLU A 228 17.38 -8.65 -17.40
N HIS A 229 16.78 -9.60 -16.67
CA HIS A 229 17.40 -10.88 -16.34
C HIS A 229 17.60 -11.79 -17.56
N GLN A 230 16.80 -11.70 -18.62
CA GLN A 230 17.00 -12.43 -19.87
C GLN A 230 18.15 -11.87 -20.69
N PHE A 231 18.36 -10.55 -20.69
CA PHE A 231 19.48 -9.91 -21.42
C PHE A 231 20.83 -10.03 -20.70
N SER A 232 20.84 -10.24 -19.39
CA SER A 232 22.07 -10.40 -18.60
C SER A 232 22.65 -11.82 -18.68
N LYS A 233 21.94 -12.78 -19.28
CA LYS A 233 22.39 -14.18 -19.45
C LYS A 233 22.74 -14.56 -20.89
N ALA A 234 22.69 -13.60 -21.81
CA ALA A 234 23.09 -13.74 -23.21
C ALA A 234 24.42 -13.00 -23.49
#